data_6322f9818e2cb2d66249cfbae35825f3
#
_entry.id   6322f9818e2cb2d66249cfbae35825f3
#
_cell.length_a   1.000
_cell.length_b   1.000
_cell.length_c   1.000
_cell.angle_alpha   90.00
_cell.angle_beta   90.00
_cell.angle_gamma   90.00
#
_symmetry.space_group_name_H-M   'P 1'
#
loop_
_entity.id
_entity.type
_entity.pdbx_description
1 polymer ?
#
loop_
_entity_poly.entity_id
_entity_poly.type
_entity_poly.pdbx_seq_one_letter_code
_entity_poly.pdbx_strand_id
1 'polypeptide(L)'
;QKMQSKTKEMDILMKARLSDFKKKAGSQTKKMKTLNNSIELKGEFTYPGVYSFSKGETILEVINRAGGYTEFAYSEGAVFTREEVSKRQKEGFERMAKSLEDTLLNMVTTGEGISEFSLQPLDQLIKQLREQEPIGRQVIDANELQLKQDPYKNFSLRDGDMLLIPQRPNYINIV
;
A
#
# COMPACT_ATOMS: atom_id res chain seq x y z
N GLN A 1 35.59 50.07 -6.00
CA GLN A 1 34.25 49.81 -6.60
C GLN A 1 34.22 48.60 -7.54
N LYS A 2 35.24 48.37 -8.41
CA LYS A 2 35.29 47.23 -9.36
C LYS A 2 35.42 45.83 -8.69
N MET A 3 36.04 45.73 -7.50
CA MET A 3 36.18 44.46 -6.80
C MET A 3 34.89 43.98 -6.11
N GLN A 4 34.07 44.89 -5.58
CA GLN A 4 32.78 44.55 -4.95
C GLN A 4 31.71 44.14 -5.95
N SER A 5 31.77 44.59 -7.18
CA SER A 5 30.88 44.20 -8.28
C SER A 5 31.16 42.75 -8.72
N LYS A 6 32.42 42.33 -8.85
CA LYS A 6 32.82 40.97 -9.22
C LYS A 6 32.45 39.94 -8.17
N THR A 7 32.50 40.27 -6.87
CA THR A 7 32.09 39.35 -5.80
C THR A 7 30.57 39.12 -5.79
N LYS A 8 29.78 40.18 -6.05
CA LYS A 8 28.32 40.04 -6.17
C LYS A 8 27.88 39.20 -7.37
N GLU A 9 28.56 39.38 -8.54
CA GLU A 9 28.28 38.54 -9.70
C GLU A 9 28.63 37.07 -9.45
N MET A 10 29.73 36.78 -8.77
CA MET A 10 30.15 35.44 -8.44
C MET A 10 29.19 34.75 -7.46
N ASP A 11 28.67 35.50 -6.49
CA ASP A 11 27.65 34.99 -5.53
C ASP A 11 26.32 34.68 -6.22
N ILE A 12 25.89 35.47 -7.17
CA ILE A 12 24.68 35.24 -7.95
C ILE A 12 24.84 33.99 -8.84
N LEU A 13 25.98 33.82 -9.49
CA LEU A 13 26.28 32.64 -10.30
C LEU A 13 26.37 31.37 -9.48
N MET A 14 26.95 31.46 -8.28
CA MET A 14 27.05 30.31 -7.34
C MET A 14 25.70 29.88 -6.79
N LYS A 15 24.82 30.84 -6.46
CA LYS A 15 23.45 30.57 -6.04
C LYS A 15 22.59 29.93 -7.15
N ALA A 16 22.74 30.41 -8.38
CA ALA A 16 22.06 29.83 -9.55
C ALA A 16 22.52 28.39 -9.80
N ARG A 17 23.83 28.12 -9.81
CA ARG A 17 24.35 26.74 -9.92
C ARG A 17 23.90 25.81 -8.81
N LEU A 18 23.85 26.30 -7.57
CA LEU A 18 23.38 25.52 -6.43
C LEU A 18 21.88 25.18 -6.53
N SER A 19 21.06 26.12 -7.07
CA SER A 19 19.63 25.88 -7.31
C SER A 19 19.40 24.84 -8.41
N ASP A 20 20.20 24.88 -9.48
CA ASP A 20 20.14 23.91 -10.57
C ASP A 20 20.60 22.51 -10.13
N PHE A 21 21.63 22.45 -9.27
CA PHE A 21 22.08 21.21 -8.66
C PHE A 21 21.02 20.60 -7.73
N LYS A 22 20.35 21.42 -6.92
CA LYS A 22 19.22 20.99 -6.07
C LYS A 22 18.01 20.50 -6.89
N LYS A 23 17.70 21.18 -7.99
CA LYS A 23 16.63 20.75 -8.93
C LYS A 23 16.98 19.42 -9.61
N LYS A 24 18.21 19.25 -10.09
CA LYS A 24 18.67 17.99 -10.70
C LYS A 24 18.71 16.85 -9.68
N ALA A 25 19.22 17.08 -8.47
CA ALA A 25 19.25 16.10 -7.40
C ALA A 25 17.82 15.68 -6.97
N GLY A 26 16.90 16.64 -6.80
CA GLY A 26 15.50 16.37 -6.50
C GLY A 26 14.75 15.63 -7.61
N SER A 27 15.09 15.91 -8.87
CA SER A 27 14.54 15.19 -10.04
C SER A 27 15.06 13.75 -10.12
N GLN A 28 16.35 13.53 -9.81
CA GLN A 28 16.94 12.17 -9.82
C GLN A 28 16.42 11.31 -8.65
N THR A 29 16.26 11.86 -7.45
CA THR A 29 15.66 11.17 -6.32
C THR A 29 14.19 10.82 -6.58
N LYS A 30 13.43 11.70 -7.25
CA LYS A 30 12.04 11.42 -7.64
C LYS A 30 11.96 10.35 -8.75
N LYS A 31 12.94 10.34 -9.68
CA LYS A 31 13.04 9.33 -10.75
C LYS A 31 13.52 7.98 -10.24
N MET A 32 14.36 7.94 -9.19
CA MET A 32 14.76 6.70 -8.51
C MET A 32 13.60 6.11 -7.69
N LYS A 33 12.75 6.94 -7.08
CA LYS A 33 11.53 6.46 -6.39
C LYS A 33 10.48 5.87 -7.33
N THR A 34 10.48 6.24 -8.61
CA THR A 34 9.54 5.73 -9.63
C THR A 34 10.05 4.49 -10.38
N LEU A 35 11.27 4.03 -10.12
CA LEU A 35 11.86 2.89 -10.83
C LEU A 35 12.10 1.64 -9.97
N ASN A 36 11.92 1.73 -8.67
CA ASN A 36 12.15 0.58 -7.80
C ASN A 36 10.81 0.09 -7.26
N ASN A 37 10.20 -0.87 -7.97
CA ASN A 37 9.17 -1.70 -7.40
C ASN A 37 9.70 -2.29 -6.11
N SER A 38 8.95 -2.16 -5.02
CA SER A 38 9.37 -2.62 -3.71
C SER A 38 8.26 -3.39 -3.01
N ILE A 39 8.66 -4.41 -2.27
CA ILE A 39 7.82 -5.16 -1.35
C ILE A 39 8.39 -5.03 0.06
N GLU A 40 7.52 -4.91 1.05
CA GLU A 40 7.90 -4.91 2.46
C GLU A 40 7.65 -6.29 3.08
N LEU A 41 8.71 -6.92 3.61
CA LEU A 41 8.63 -8.19 4.34
C LEU A 41 8.72 -7.93 5.84
N LYS A 42 7.72 -8.37 6.61
CA LYS A 42 7.59 -8.17 8.06
C LYS A 42 7.42 -9.50 8.80
N GLY A 43 7.82 -9.50 10.06
CA GLY A 43 7.66 -10.66 10.95
C GLY A 43 8.75 -11.69 10.79
N GLU A 44 8.39 -12.97 10.78
CA GLU A 44 9.28 -14.12 10.91
C GLU A 44 10.02 -14.48 9.61
N PHE A 45 10.79 -13.53 9.08
CA PHE A 45 11.80 -13.74 8.05
C PHE A 45 13.20 -13.71 8.66
N THR A 46 14.15 -14.40 8.04
CA THR A 46 15.56 -14.33 8.47
C THR A 46 16.09 -12.90 8.37
N TYR A 47 15.76 -12.19 7.30
CA TYR A 47 16.11 -10.78 7.08
C TYR A 47 14.85 -10.00 6.68
N PRO A 48 14.03 -9.54 7.64
CA PRO A 48 12.88 -8.70 7.34
C PRO A 48 13.32 -7.31 6.85
N GLY A 49 12.53 -6.67 5.99
CA GLY A 49 12.85 -5.35 5.45
C GLY A 49 12.19 -5.06 4.12
N VAL A 50 12.62 -3.98 3.47
CA VAL A 50 12.12 -3.56 2.15
C VAL A 50 13.04 -4.09 1.07
N TYR A 51 12.47 -4.82 0.12
CA TYR A 51 13.17 -5.45 -0.99
C TYR A 51 12.73 -4.85 -2.32
N SER A 52 13.68 -4.37 -3.10
CA SER A 52 13.42 -4.01 -4.49
C SER A 52 13.30 -5.29 -5.33
N PHE A 53 12.41 -5.29 -6.31
CA PHE A 53 12.22 -6.42 -7.20
C PHE A 53 12.13 -5.99 -8.67
N SER A 54 12.46 -6.91 -9.57
CA SER A 54 12.36 -6.74 -11.01
C SER A 54 10.95 -7.08 -11.52
N LYS A 55 10.56 -6.50 -12.66
CA LYS A 55 9.26 -6.82 -13.27
C LYS A 55 9.14 -8.33 -13.56
N GLY A 56 8.10 -8.94 -13.01
CA GLY A 56 7.83 -10.37 -13.17
C GLY A 56 8.43 -11.24 -12.07
N GLU A 57 9.25 -10.67 -11.17
CA GLU A 57 9.78 -11.40 -10.02
C GLU A 57 8.63 -11.86 -9.10
N THR A 58 8.76 -13.06 -8.58
CA THR A 58 7.71 -13.73 -7.80
C THR A 58 7.92 -13.56 -6.30
N ILE A 59 6.86 -13.83 -5.55
CA ILE A 59 6.91 -13.76 -4.07
C ILE A 59 7.95 -14.75 -3.51
N LEU A 60 8.06 -15.95 -4.06
CA LEU A 60 9.02 -16.96 -3.60
C LEU A 60 10.49 -16.52 -3.79
N GLU A 61 10.79 -15.87 -4.92
CA GLU A 61 12.15 -15.36 -5.20
C GLU A 61 12.58 -14.33 -4.17
N VAL A 62 11.68 -13.43 -3.77
CA VAL A 62 11.99 -12.43 -2.74
C VAL A 62 12.08 -13.06 -1.36
N ILE A 63 11.21 -14.03 -1.02
CA ILE A 63 11.32 -14.80 0.24
C ILE A 63 12.71 -15.49 0.32
N ASN A 64 13.16 -16.12 -0.76
CA ASN A 64 14.49 -16.75 -0.80
C ASN A 64 15.62 -15.73 -0.60
N ARG A 65 15.53 -14.53 -1.20
CA ARG A 65 16.50 -13.45 -0.98
C ARG A 65 16.51 -12.93 0.46
N ALA A 66 15.36 -12.98 1.13
CA ALA A 66 15.23 -12.63 2.55
C ALA A 66 15.75 -13.75 3.48
N GLY A 67 16.34 -14.81 2.93
CA GLY A 67 16.89 -15.93 3.70
C GLY A 67 15.83 -16.94 4.16
N GLY A 68 14.62 -16.87 3.61
CA GLY A 68 13.48 -17.72 4.02
C GLY A 68 12.88 -17.31 5.36
N TYR A 69 12.09 -18.21 5.93
CA TYR A 69 11.42 -18.01 7.20
C TYR A 69 12.27 -18.46 8.40
N THR A 70 11.98 -17.92 9.57
CA THR A 70 12.55 -18.42 10.83
C THR A 70 11.84 -19.72 11.26
N GLU A 71 12.40 -20.42 12.25
CA GLU A 71 11.77 -21.63 12.83
C GLU A 71 10.44 -21.34 13.55
N PHE A 72 10.21 -20.08 13.93
CA PHE A 72 8.98 -19.64 14.61
C PHE A 72 7.89 -19.16 13.65
N ALA A 73 8.14 -19.15 12.36
CA ALA A 73 7.22 -18.63 11.35
C ALA A 73 5.92 -19.46 11.28
N TYR A 74 4.81 -18.74 11.16
CA TYR A 74 3.48 -19.32 10.92
C TYR A 74 2.98 -18.87 9.54
N SER A 75 3.33 -19.63 8.51
CA SER A 75 3.02 -19.32 7.11
C SER A 75 1.52 -19.33 6.80
N GLU A 76 0.75 -20.18 7.50
CA GLU A 76 -0.72 -20.24 7.37
C GLU A 76 -1.41 -18.98 7.91
N GLY A 77 -0.75 -18.26 8.80
CA GLY A 77 -1.20 -16.96 9.33
C GLY A 77 -0.75 -15.77 8.51
N ALA A 78 -0.18 -15.98 7.33
CA ALA A 78 0.33 -14.93 6.48
C ALA A 78 -0.71 -13.83 6.19
N VAL A 79 -0.27 -12.58 6.26
CA VAL A 79 -1.08 -11.43 5.86
C VAL A 79 -0.37 -10.77 4.67
N PHE A 80 -1.00 -10.86 3.51
CA PHE A 80 -0.55 -10.18 2.31
C PHE A 80 -1.47 -9.02 1.99
N THR A 81 -0.89 -7.86 1.73
CA THR A 81 -1.64 -6.66 1.32
C THR A 81 -1.07 -6.10 0.03
N ARG A 82 -1.95 -5.55 -0.79
CA ARG A 82 -1.61 -4.95 -2.08
C ARG A 82 -2.27 -3.59 -2.22
N GLU A 83 -1.48 -2.55 -2.45
CA GLU A 83 -1.96 -1.18 -2.54
C GLU A 83 -3.03 -1.00 -3.64
N GLU A 84 -2.85 -1.66 -4.79
CA GLU A 84 -3.84 -1.63 -5.88
C GLU A 84 -5.21 -2.19 -5.45
N VAL A 85 -5.22 -3.25 -4.63
CA VAL A 85 -6.46 -3.84 -4.10
C VAL A 85 -7.11 -2.90 -3.09
N SER A 86 -6.32 -2.28 -2.21
CA SER A 86 -6.80 -1.25 -1.29
C SER A 86 -7.49 -0.11 -2.04
N LYS A 87 -6.86 0.42 -3.07
CA LYS A 87 -7.45 1.48 -3.93
C LYS A 87 -8.77 1.05 -4.57
N ARG A 88 -8.83 -0.14 -5.15
CA ARG A 88 -10.06 -0.67 -5.76
C ARG A 88 -11.18 -0.88 -4.75
N GLN A 89 -10.85 -1.33 -3.54
CA GLN A 89 -11.82 -1.47 -2.46
C GLN A 89 -12.36 -0.10 -2.03
N LYS A 90 -11.50 0.90 -1.88
CA LYS A 90 -11.89 2.27 -1.55
C LYS A 90 -12.83 2.86 -2.59
N GLU A 91 -12.48 2.74 -3.88
CA GLU A 91 -13.36 3.15 -4.99
C GLU A 91 -14.70 2.40 -4.97
N GLY A 92 -14.71 1.13 -4.55
CA GLY A 92 -15.93 0.34 -4.37
C GLY A 92 -16.82 0.92 -3.27
N PHE A 93 -16.25 1.27 -2.13
CA PHE A 93 -16.97 1.89 -1.02
C PHE A 93 -17.53 3.27 -1.40
N GLU A 94 -16.76 4.09 -2.13
CA GLU A 94 -17.20 5.38 -2.62
C GLU A 94 -18.40 5.24 -3.59
N ARG A 95 -18.34 4.27 -4.52
CA ARG A 95 -19.47 3.98 -5.42
C ARG A 95 -20.72 3.52 -4.65
N MET A 96 -20.54 2.68 -3.63
CA MET A 96 -21.65 2.21 -2.78
C MET A 96 -22.27 3.37 -1.97
N ALA A 97 -21.44 4.22 -1.37
CA ALA A 97 -21.88 5.40 -0.64
C ALA A 97 -22.72 6.32 -1.55
N LYS A 98 -22.22 6.59 -2.76
CA LYS A 98 -22.95 7.41 -3.75
C LYS A 98 -24.28 6.80 -4.17
N SER A 99 -24.32 5.49 -4.42
CA SER A 99 -25.57 4.79 -4.77
C SER A 99 -26.62 4.90 -3.66
N LEU A 100 -26.18 4.81 -2.39
CA LEU A 100 -27.07 4.99 -1.23
C LEU A 100 -27.59 6.43 -1.13
N GLU A 101 -26.72 7.43 -1.37
CA GLU A 101 -27.15 8.85 -1.42
C GLU A 101 -28.17 9.11 -2.52
N ASP A 102 -27.93 8.62 -3.73
CA ASP A 102 -28.86 8.75 -4.86
C ASP A 102 -30.20 8.09 -4.54
N THR A 103 -30.21 6.95 -3.85
CA THR A 103 -31.42 6.27 -3.38
C THR A 103 -32.18 7.10 -2.35
N LEU A 104 -31.45 7.67 -1.37
CA LEU A 104 -32.05 8.58 -0.36
C LEU A 104 -32.68 9.79 -1.01
N LEU A 105 -32.01 10.45 -1.93
CA LEU A 105 -32.52 11.61 -2.65
C LEU A 105 -33.81 11.26 -3.41
N ASN A 106 -33.85 10.13 -4.09
CA ASN A 106 -35.03 9.66 -4.79
C ASN A 106 -36.19 9.39 -3.83
N MET A 107 -35.96 8.76 -2.69
CA MET A 107 -37.01 8.51 -1.68
C MET A 107 -37.58 9.82 -1.10
N VAL A 108 -36.72 10.80 -0.81
CA VAL A 108 -37.14 12.10 -0.31
C VAL A 108 -37.94 12.86 -1.37
N THR A 109 -37.58 12.76 -2.65
CA THR A 109 -38.26 13.49 -3.75
C THR A 109 -39.60 12.86 -4.14
N THR A 110 -39.75 11.54 -4.02
CA THR A 110 -41.02 10.84 -4.35
C THR A 110 -42.06 10.90 -3.23
N GLY A 111 -41.69 11.39 -2.04
CA GLY A 111 -42.66 11.55 -0.92
C GLY A 111 -43.15 10.21 -0.34
N GLU A 112 -42.52 9.09 -0.68
CA GLU A 112 -42.84 7.79 -0.09
C GLU A 112 -42.30 7.74 1.33
N GLY A 113 -43.17 7.98 2.27
CA GLY A 113 -43.23 7.90 3.73
C GLY A 113 -41.99 7.36 4.48
N ILE A 114 -40.85 8.06 4.40
CA ILE A 114 -39.75 7.80 5.28
C ILE A 114 -39.87 8.73 6.50
N SER A 115 -40.07 8.14 7.69
CA SER A 115 -39.96 8.92 8.92
C SER A 115 -38.53 9.42 9.06
N GLU A 116 -38.33 10.65 9.55
CA GLU A 116 -36.98 11.22 9.84
C GLU A 116 -36.09 10.28 10.64
N PHE A 117 -36.68 9.41 11.44
CA PHE A 117 -35.98 8.39 12.23
C PHE A 117 -35.32 7.27 11.40
N SER A 118 -35.79 7.04 10.16
CA SER A 118 -35.25 6.02 9.26
C SER A 118 -34.04 6.51 8.42
N LEU A 119 -33.77 7.80 8.38
CA LEU A 119 -32.68 8.38 7.58
C LEU A 119 -31.35 8.40 8.32
N GLN A 120 -31.36 8.59 9.64
CA GLN A 120 -30.14 8.68 10.44
C GLN A 120 -29.21 7.45 10.32
N PRO A 121 -29.69 6.18 10.36
CA PRO A 121 -28.83 5.03 10.19
C PRO A 121 -28.19 4.94 8.80
N LEU A 122 -28.90 5.41 7.76
CA LEU A 122 -28.36 5.43 6.40
C LEU A 122 -27.26 6.48 6.23
N ASP A 123 -27.45 7.67 6.78
CA ASP A 123 -26.42 8.72 6.80
C ASP A 123 -25.15 8.25 7.52
N GLN A 124 -25.32 7.55 8.65
CA GLN A 124 -24.19 6.96 9.37
C GLN A 124 -23.47 5.90 8.55
N LEU A 125 -24.21 5.03 7.83
CA LEU A 125 -23.63 4.02 6.97
C LEU A 125 -22.86 4.64 5.80
N ILE A 126 -23.41 5.66 5.15
CA ILE A 126 -22.75 6.39 4.07
C ILE A 126 -21.44 7.00 4.56
N LYS A 127 -21.46 7.63 5.74
CA LYS A 127 -20.28 8.21 6.37
C LYS A 127 -19.23 7.14 6.69
N GLN A 128 -19.64 6.02 7.28
CA GLN A 128 -18.75 4.89 7.56
C GLN A 128 -18.10 4.34 6.29
N LEU A 129 -18.86 4.17 5.20
CA LEU A 129 -18.31 3.71 3.90
C LEU A 129 -17.25 4.66 3.34
N ARG A 130 -17.43 5.98 3.50
CA ARG A 130 -16.46 6.98 3.02
C ARG A 130 -15.22 7.08 3.89
N GLU A 131 -15.37 6.88 5.21
CA GLU A 131 -14.28 6.95 6.17
C GLU A 131 -13.46 5.65 6.23
N GLN A 132 -13.98 4.56 5.64
CA GLN A 132 -13.30 3.27 5.70
C GLN A 132 -12.05 3.26 4.83
N GLU A 133 -10.90 2.94 5.45
CA GLU A 133 -9.62 2.75 4.75
C GLU A 133 -9.30 1.25 4.66
N PRO A 134 -9.58 0.64 3.51
CA PRO A 134 -9.29 -0.79 3.31
C PRO A 134 -7.78 -0.99 3.19
N ILE A 135 -7.28 -2.05 3.82
CA ILE A 135 -5.86 -2.40 3.80
C ILE A 135 -5.43 -3.20 2.56
N GLY A 136 -6.37 -3.55 1.69
CA GLY A 136 -6.07 -4.33 0.49
C GLY A 136 -5.62 -5.77 0.76
N ARG A 137 -6.12 -6.39 1.85
CA ARG A 137 -5.75 -7.75 2.23
C ARG A 137 -6.19 -8.76 1.18
N GLN A 138 -5.27 -9.67 0.83
CA GLN A 138 -5.53 -10.83 -0.01
C GLN A 138 -5.18 -12.11 0.76
N VAL A 139 -5.97 -13.15 0.56
CA VAL A 139 -5.68 -14.48 1.10
C VAL A 139 -4.68 -15.14 0.16
N ILE A 140 -3.53 -15.50 0.70
CA ILE A 140 -2.48 -16.23 -0.01
C ILE A 140 -2.05 -17.45 0.78
N ASP A 141 -1.49 -18.42 0.10
CA ASP A 141 -0.77 -19.52 0.71
C ASP A 141 0.73 -19.18 0.65
N ALA A 142 1.30 -18.83 1.80
CA ALA A 142 2.71 -18.45 1.91
C ALA A 142 3.63 -19.62 2.29
N ASN A 143 3.14 -20.85 2.25
CA ASN A 143 3.97 -22.03 2.49
C ASN A 143 4.96 -22.23 1.34
N GLU A 144 6.27 -22.25 1.64
CA GLU A 144 7.31 -22.35 0.62
C GLU A 144 7.20 -23.60 -0.27
N LEU A 145 6.76 -24.73 0.31
CA LEU A 145 6.59 -25.97 -0.47
C LEU A 145 5.44 -25.81 -1.47
N GLN A 146 4.36 -25.19 -1.05
CA GLN A 146 3.20 -24.92 -1.91
C GLN A 146 3.56 -23.91 -3.00
N LEU A 147 4.31 -22.85 -2.68
CA LEU A 147 4.78 -21.86 -3.66
C LEU A 147 5.74 -22.48 -4.70
N LYS A 148 6.52 -23.50 -4.32
CA LYS A 148 7.40 -24.24 -5.25
C LYS A 148 6.63 -25.20 -6.16
N GLN A 149 5.58 -25.82 -5.65
CA GLN A 149 4.82 -26.86 -6.37
C GLN A 149 3.74 -26.29 -7.28
N ASP A 150 3.15 -25.16 -6.90
CA ASP A 150 2.02 -24.56 -7.60
C ASP A 150 2.38 -23.17 -8.16
N PRO A 151 2.62 -23.06 -9.50
CA PRO A 151 2.92 -21.78 -10.13
C PRO A 151 1.82 -20.73 -9.98
N TYR A 152 0.55 -21.13 -9.78
CA TYR A 152 -0.55 -20.19 -9.59
C TYR A 152 -0.52 -19.52 -8.20
N LYS A 153 0.05 -20.20 -7.21
CA LYS A 153 0.27 -19.63 -5.87
C LYS A 153 1.48 -18.70 -5.83
N ASN A 154 2.47 -18.95 -6.69
CA ASN A 154 3.71 -18.16 -6.80
C ASN A 154 3.52 -16.99 -7.78
N PHE A 155 2.73 -16.01 -7.40
CA PHE A 155 2.36 -14.88 -8.22
C PHE A 155 3.46 -13.80 -8.29
N SER A 156 3.39 -12.98 -9.36
CA SER A 156 4.28 -11.84 -9.54
C SER A 156 3.93 -10.69 -8.60
N LEU A 157 4.97 -10.04 -8.09
CA LEU A 157 4.87 -8.91 -7.17
C LEU A 157 4.47 -7.62 -7.89
N ARG A 158 3.89 -6.69 -7.13
CA ARG A 158 3.57 -5.33 -7.54
C ARG A 158 4.10 -4.33 -6.53
N ASP A 159 4.37 -3.12 -6.99
CA ASP A 159 4.86 -2.05 -6.11
C ASP A 159 3.88 -1.76 -4.97
N GLY A 160 4.45 -1.60 -3.76
CA GLY A 160 3.67 -1.41 -2.54
C GLY A 160 3.05 -2.68 -1.96
N ASP A 161 3.42 -3.87 -2.47
CA ASP A 161 3.04 -5.13 -1.82
C ASP A 161 3.70 -5.24 -0.43
N MET A 162 3.00 -5.83 0.53
CA MET A 162 3.53 -6.15 1.85
C MET A 162 3.15 -7.58 2.23
N LEU A 163 4.11 -8.31 2.78
CA LEU A 163 3.91 -9.64 3.35
C LEU A 163 4.35 -9.65 4.81
N LEU A 164 3.43 -9.99 5.69
CA LEU A 164 3.68 -10.22 7.11
C LEU A 164 3.52 -11.71 7.41
N ILE A 165 4.56 -12.33 7.94
CA ILE A 165 4.51 -13.68 8.50
C ILE A 165 4.52 -13.56 10.03
N PRO A 166 3.42 -13.89 10.71
CA PRO A 166 3.37 -13.83 12.16
C PRO A 166 4.15 -15.00 12.79
N GLN A 167 4.46 -14.84 14.07
CA GLN A 167 5.00 -15.92 14.88
C GLN A 167 3.91 -16.96 15.15
N ARG A 168 4.31 -18.24 15.21
CA ARG A 168 3.41 -19.32 15.60
C ARG A 168 2.90 -19.09 17.03
N PRO A 169 1.58 -19.10 17.25
CA PRO A 169 1.02 -18.91 18.58
C PRO A 169 1.42 -20.07 19.50
N ASN A 170 1.95 -19.73 20.69
CA ASN A 170 2.39 -20.71 21.70
C ASN A 170 1.28 -21.11 22.68
N TYR A 171 0.02 -20.79 22.38
CA TYR A 171 -1.12 -21.10 23.25
C TYR A 171 -2.22 -21.84 22.50
N ILE A 172 -2.85 -22.76 23.20
CA ILE A 172 -4.05 -23.48 22.74
C ILE A 172 -5.24 -22.87 23.46
N ASN A 173 -6.16 -22.25 22.75
CA ASN A 173 -7.47 -21.89 23.31
C ASN A 173 -8.32 -23.15 23.35
N ILE A 174 -8.54 -23.70 24.54
CA ILE A 174 -9.52 -24.75 24.75
C ILE A 174 -10.86 -24.03 24.98
N VAL A 175 -11.77 -24.17 24.02
CA VAL A 175 -13.17 -23.71 24.11
C VAL A 175 -14.03 -24.80 24.65
#